data_44f5958a30db99f2617f2389dc76117f
#
_entry.id   44f5958a30db99f2617f2389dc76117f
#
_cell.length_a   1.000
_cell.length_b   1.000
_cell.length_c   1.000
_cell.angle_alpha   90.00
_cell.angle_beta   90.00
_cell.angle_gamma   90.00
#
_symmetry.space_group_name_H-M   'P 1'
#
loop_
_entity.id
_entity.type
_entity.pdbx_description
1 polymer ?
#
loop_
_entity_poly.entity_id
_entity_poly.type
_entity_poly.pdbx_seq_one_letter_code
_entity_poly.pdbx_strand_id
1 'polypeptide(L)'
;MISFLEVEWLKTRRSLIRWIVFLSPIIISGCAVSYLIYRKDISNYTIYQSFFSIWSACIIPIGVGIITGYLIYEENLSNSFNIILSNGINRKKFYLAKFLFSIIAQAVCTFLAVIILCLGMNVLNSNNLEIALFLKASLFSIIGTLPIMAIHLIISFIFGMGASIGAGICGFLVATFIGTTAIGDNIWMFIPWSYPVKMSMIPYILQMNNTELLAQIQSQINLLFLLSIILSAIFLIVGVIWYNNCEIRDNRGD
;
A
#
# COMPACT_ATOMS: atom_id res chain seq x y z
N MET A 1 -21.19 5.00 6.16
CA MET A 1 -19.83 4.53 5.86
C MET A 1 -19.54 3.19 6.53
N ILE A 2 -19.74 3.07 7.83
CA ILE A 2 -19.47 1.82 8.59
C ILE A 2 -20.22 0.63 7.97
N SER A 3 -21.50 0.75 7.67
CA SER A 3 -22.29 -0.30 7.03
C SER A 3 -21.74 -0.77 5.67
N PHE A 4 -21.16 0.13 4.88
CA PHE A 4 -20.50 -0.23 3.62
C PHE A 4 -19.21 -1.03 3.87
N LEU A 5 -18.42 -0.67 4.87
CA LEU A 5 -17.22 -1.42 5.24
C LEU A 5 -17.56 -2.80 5.80
N GLU A 6 -18.62 -2.93 6.58
CA GLU A 6 -19.12 -4.23 7.07
C GLU A 6 -19.53 -5.14 5.91
N VAL A 7 -20.22 -4.59 4.90
CA VAL A 7 -20.60 -5.34 3.69
C VAL A 7 -19.36 -5.78 2.94
N GLU A 8 -18.36 -4.91 2.75
CA GLU A 8 -17.09 -5.29 2.11
C GLU A 8 -16.37 -6.39 2.89
N TRP A 9 -16.33 -6.28 4.22
CA TRP A 9 -15.73 -7.31 5.07
C TRP A 9 -16.45 -8.65 4.98
N LEU A 10 -17.78 -8.64 4.89
CA LEU A 10 -18.57 -9.87 4.71
C LEU A 10 -18.38 -10.49 3.33
N LYS A 11 -18.35 -9.68 2.27
CA LYS A 11 -18.09 -10.14 0.89
C LYS A 11 -16.75 -10.85 0.78
N THR A 12 -15.72 -10.26 1.37
CA THR A 12 -14.36 -10.85 1.32
C THR A 12 -14.19 -12.10 2.15
N ARG A 13 -15.21 -12.53 2.95
CA ARG A 13 -15.10 -13.73 3.81
C ARG A 13 -14.78 -15.02 3.04
N ARG A 14 -15.24 -15.14 1.80
CA ARG A 14 -15.00 -16.29 0.92
C ARG A 14 -14.04 -15.96 -0.24
N SER A 15 -13.42 -14.82 -0.22
CA SER A 15 -12.59 -14.25 -1.25
C SER A 15 -11.12 -14.59 -1.05
N LEU A 16 -10.37 -14.65 -2.15
CA LEU A 16 -8.92 -14.79 -2.15
C LEU A 16 -8.20 -13.60 -1.48
N ILE A 17 -8.84 -12.42 -1.40
CA ILE A 17 -8.24 -11.24 -0.76
C ILE A 17 -7.83 -11.54 0.68
N ARG A 18 -8.68 -12.21 1.47
CA ARG A 18 -8.32 -12.56 2.86
C ARG A 18 -7.08 -13.44 2.92
N TRP A 19 -7.02 -14.45 2.08
CA TRP A 19 -5.86 -15.33 2.03
C TRP A 19 -4.60 -14.57 1.65
N ILE A 20 -4.68 -13.68 0.67
CA ILE A 20 -3.54 -12.84 0.26
C ILE A 20 -3.10 -11.92 1.41
N VAL A 21 -4.03 -11.20 2.05
CA VAL A 21 -3.73 -10.25 3.12
C VAL A 21 -3.11 -10.90 4.36
N PHE A 22 -3.52 -12.14 4.69
CA PHE A 22 -3.00 -12.83 5.88
C PHE A 22 -1.81 -13.75 5.58
N LEU A 23 -1.82 -14.49 4.47
CA LEU A 23 -0.75 -15.43 4.16
C LEU A 23 0.50 -14.75 3.59
N SER A 24 0.35 -13.72 2.76
CA SER A 24 1.52 -13.05 2.16
C SER A 24 2.49 -12.48 3.20
N PRO A 25 2.04 -11.76 4.26
CA PRO A 25 2.96 -11.26 5.27
C PRO A 25 3.62 -12.40 6.07
N ILE A 26 2.90 -13.49 6.33
CA ILE A 26 3.46 -14.65 7.04
C ILE A 26 4.60 -15.28 6.21
N ILE A 27 4.35 -15.54 4.94
CA ILE A 27 5.33 -16.18 4.05
C ILE A 27 6.53 -15.26 3.86
N ILE A 28 6.31 -13.99 3.50
CA ILE A 28 7.39 -13.06 3.17
C ILE A 28 8.24 -12.73 4.39
N SER A 29 7.60 -12.41 5.53
CA SER A 29 8.36 -12.11 6.76
C SER A 29 8.99 -13.36 7.34
N GLY A 30 8.36 -14.53 7.23
CA GLY A 30 8.96 -15.80 7.63
C GLY A 30 10.21 -16.13 6.81
N CYS A 31 10.18 -15.94 5.49
CA CYS A 31 11.37 -16.08 4.64
C CYS A 31 12.45 -15.06 5.00
N ALA A 32 12.06 -13.80 5.28
CA ALA A 32 13.00 -12.77 5.70
C ALA A 32 13.69 -13.12 7.02
N VAL A 33 12.93 -13.56 8.03
CA VAL A 33 13.48 -14.02 9.32
C VAL A 33 14.42 -15.19 9.12
N SER A 34 14.02 -16.21 8.36
CA SER A 34 14.86 -17.38 8.09
C SER A 34 16.18 -17.02 7.41
N TYR A 35 16.15 -16.09 6.45
CA TYR A 35 17.35 -15.58 5.79
C TYR A 35 18.25 -14.79 6.74
N LEU A 36 17.66 -13.90 7.55
CA LEU A 36 18.42 -13.04 8.47
C LEU A 36 19.06 -13.82 9.62
N ILE A 37 18.43 -14.89 10.11
CA ILE A 37 18.99 -15.78 11.13
C ILE A 37 20.24 -16.49 10.61
N TYR A 38 20.23 -16.90 9.36
CA TYR A 38 21.39 -17.58 8.76
C TYR A 38 22.61 -16.65 8.65
N ARG A 39 22.40 -15.33 8.55
CA ARG A 39 23.47 -14.33 8.54
C ARG A 39 23.79 -13.89 9.97
N LYS A 40 24.93 -14.33 10.50
CA LYS A 40 25.46 -13.88 11.79
C LYS A 40 25.97 -12.44 11.67
N ASP A 41 25.82 -11.64 12.73
CA ASP A 41 26.39 -10.28 12.87
C ASP A 41 25.79 -9.19 11.95
N ILE A 42 24.47 -9.20 11.75
CA ILE A 42 23.78 -8.14 11.02
C ILE A 42 23.35 -7.04 11.99
N SER A 43 23.65 -5.78 11.65
CA SER A 43 23.19 -4.62 12.42
C SER A 43 21.68 -4.43 12.32
N ASN A 44 21.05 -3.90 13.38
CA ASN A 44 19.62 -3.57 13.39
C ASN A 44 19.24 -2.61 12.26
N TYR A 45 20.15 -1.72 11.87
CA TYR A 45 19.98 -0.85 10.70
C TYR A 45 19.83 -1.63 9.40
N THR A 46 20.72 -2.60 9.18
CA THR A 46 20.68 -3.40 7.95
C THR A 46 19.39 -4.22 7.87
N ILE A 47 18.92 -4.76 9.00
CA ILE A 47 17.63 -5.47 9.07
C ILE A 47 16.48 -4.53 8.69
N TYR A 48 16.44 -3.35 9.30
CA TYR A 48 15.42 -2.34 9.03
C TYR A 48 15.42 -1.92 7.56
N GLN A 49 16.57 -1.49 7.05
CA GLN A 49 16.73 -1.02 5.68
C GLN A 49 16.38 -2.10 4.66
N SER A 50 16.89 -3.32 4.83
CA SER A 50 16.64 -4.43 3.90
C SER A 50 15.16 -4.79 3.85
N PHE A 51 14.52 -4.89 5.03
CA PHE A 51 13.11 -5.23 5.10
C PHE A 51 12.24 -4.15 4.44
N PHE A 52 12.38 -2.89 4.85
CA PHE A 52 11.52 -1.83 4.30
C PHE A 52 11.83 -1.50 2.84
N SER A 53 13.07 -1.68 2.37
CA SER A 53 13.39 -1.54 0.94
C SER A 53 12.63 -2.57 0.10
N ILE A 54 12.64 -3.84 0.50
CA ILE A 54 11.90 -4.89 -0.22
C ILE A 54 10.39 -4.71 -0.04
N TRP A 55 9.91 -4.47 1.19
CA TRP A 55 8.49 -4.35 1.49
C TRP A 55 7.86 -3.19 0.75
N SER A 56 8.47 -2.01 0.86
CA SER A 56 7.91 -0.78 0.30
C SER A 56 8.10 -0.66 -1.21
N ALA A 57 9.22 -1.15 -1.77
CA ALA A 57 9.47 -1.06 -3.19
C ALA A 57 8.80 -2.18 -4.00
N CYS A 58 8.75 -3.41 -3.45
CA CYS A 58 8.26 -4.57 -4.18
C CYS A 58 6.83 -4.96 -3.75
N ILE A 59 6.65 -5.25 -2.45
CA ILE A 59 5.42 -5.87 -1.97
C ILE A 59 4.25 -4.89 -1.98
N ILE A 60 4.46 -3.63 -1.59
CA ILE A 60 3.37 -2.64 -1.57
C ILE A 60 2.82 -2.36 -2.96
N PRO A 61 3.59 -1.99 -4.01
CA PRO A 61 3.03 -1.70 -5.32
C PRO A 61 2.27 -2.87 -5.94
N ILE A 62 2.83 -4.07 -5.85
CA ILE A 62 2.19 -5.29 -6.36
C ILE A 62 0.94 -5.61 -5.53
N GLY A 63 1.04 -5.55 -4.20
CA GLY A 63 -0.06 -5.82 -3.28
C GLY A 63 -1.24 -4.87 -3.48
N VAL A 64 -0.97 -3.57 -3.66
CA VAL A 64 -2.00 -2.58 -3.99
C VAL A 64 -2.70 -2.92 -5.30
N GLY A 65 -1.93 -3.28 -6.34
CA GLY A 65 -2.49 -3.69 -7.64
C GLY A 65 -3.41 -4.91 -7.52
N ILE A 66 -3.00 -5.91 -6.73
CA ILE A 66 -3.80 -7.12 -6.49
C ILE A 66 -5.04 -6.79 -5.67
N ILE A 67 -4.90 -6.08 -4.54
CA ILE A 67 -6.04 -5.79 -3.64
C ILE A 67 -7.10 -4.99 -4.37
N THR A 68 -6.73 -3.88 -5.01
CA THR A 68 -7.69 -3.02 -5.72
C THR A 68 -8.28 -3.73 -6.94
N GLY A 69 -7.44 -4.42 -7.71
CA GLY A 69 -7.88 -5.16 -8.90
C GLY A 69 -8.89 -6.25 -8.56
N TYR A 70 -8.61 -7.04 -7.53
CA TYR A 70 -9.47 -8.14 -7.12
C TYR A 70 -10.79 -7.65 -6.50
N LEU A 71 -10.76 -6.57 -5.70
CA LEU A 71 -11.97 -5.96 -5.14
C LEU A 71 -12.97 -5.52 -6.21
N ILE A 72 -12.49 -4.98 -7.32
CA ILE A 72 -13.34 -4.55 -8.42
C ILE A 72 -13.77 -5.74 -9.28
N TYR A 73 -12.89 -6.72 -9.46
CA TYR A 73 -13.19 -7.94 -10.17
C TYR A 73 -14.36 -8.74 -9.53
N GLU A 74 -14.39 -8.85 -8.20
CA GLU A 74 -15.51 -9.48 -7.48
C GLU A 74 -16.83 -8.75 -7.67
N GLU A 75 -16.80 -7.41 -7.72
CA GLU A 75 -18.00 -6.64 -8.02
C GLU A 75 -18.52 -6.89 -9.43
N ASN A 76 -17.64 -7.00 -10.40
CA ASN A 76 -17.99 -7.33 -11.77
C ASN A 76 -18.64 -8.72 -11.88
N LEU A 77 -18.05 -9.73 -11.22
CA LEU A 77 -18.57 -11.10 -11.21
C LEU A 77 -19.96 -11.21 -10.56
N SER A 78 -20.20 -10.47 -9.50
CA SER A 78 -21.47 -10.50 -8.78
C SER A 78 -22.58 -9.64 -9.43
N ASN A 79 -22.29 -9.00 -10.56
CA ASN A 79 -23.18 -8.05 -11.24
C ASN A 79 -23.68 -6.90 -10.31
N SER A 80 -22.94 -6.68 -9.21
CA SER A 80 -23.30 -5.72 -8.17
C SER A 80 -23.37 -4.29 -8.70
N PHE A 81 -22.62 -3.97 -9.75
CA PHE A 81 -22.68 -2.64 -10.38
C PHE A 81 -24.07 -2.30 -10.89
N ASN A 82 -24.75 -3.23 -11.56
CA ASN A 82 -26.10 -3.03 -12.06
C ASN A 82 -27.09 -2.84 -10.91
N ILE A 83 -26.92 -3.59 -9.83
CA ILE A 83 -27.75 -3.48 -8.61
C ILE A 83 -27.52 -2.13 -7.90
N ILE A 84 -26.28 -1.67 -7.80
CA ILE A 84 -25.92 -0.39 -7.19
C ILE A 84 -26.49 0.77 -7.99
N LEU A 85 -26.42 0.66 -9.31
CA LEU A 85 -26.91 1.70 -10.23
C LEU A 85 -28.45 1.76 -10.27
N SER A 86 -29.14 0.62 -10.18
CA SER A 86 -30.61 0.54 -10.20
C SER A 86 -31.26 0.92 -8.86
N ASN A 87 -30.62 0.63 -7.73
CA ASN A 87 -31.19 0.80 -6.39
C ASN A 87 -30.91 2.18 -5.75
N GLY A 88 -30.40 3.16 -6.49
CA GLY A 88 -30.18 4.51 -5.98
C GLY A 88 -29.12 4.60 -4.87
N ILE A 89 -28.22 3.60 -4.77
CA ILE A 89 -27.14 3.59 -3.80
C ILE A 89 -26.18 4.75 -4.10
N ASN A 90 -25.73 5.44 -3.06
CA ASN A 90 -24.84 6.59 -3.20
C ASN A 90 -23.47 6.15 -3.74
N ARG A 91 -23.24 6.40 -5.04
CA ARG A 91 -22.02 6.00 -5.77
C ARG A 91 -20.74 6.53 -5.15
N LYS A 92 -20.76 7.76 -4.62
CA LYS A 92 -19.61 8.38 -3.95
C LYS A 92 -19.23 7.61 -2.68
N LYS A 93 -20.24 7.23 -1.86
CA LYS A 93 -20.01 6.45 -0.65
C LYS A 93 -19.48 5.06 -0.96
N PHE A 94 -19.95 4.44 -2.03
CA PHE A 94 -19.46 3.14 -2.49
C PHE A 94 -17.97 3.21 -2.89
N TYR A 95 -17.60 4.17 -3.75
CA TYR A 95 -16.20 4.36 -4.17
C TYR A 95 -15.26 4.61 -2.99
N LEU A 96 -15.65 5.49 -2.07
CA LEU A 96 -14.89 5.79 -0.87
C LEU A 96 -14.78 4.57 0.07
N ALA A 97 -15.82 3.74 0.17
CA ALA A 97 -15.75 2.51 0.95
C ALA A 97 -14.74 1.51 0.38
N LYS A 98 -14.68 1.37 -0.96
CA LYS A 98 -13.66 0.54 -1.62
C LYS A 98 -12.24 1.04 -1.34
N PHE A 99 -12.04 2.35 -1.42
CA PHE A 99 -10.75 2.96 -1.10
C PHE A 99 -10.34 2.71 0.35
N LEU A 100 -11.24 2.98 1.30
CA LEU A 100 -10.96 2.77 2.73
C LEU A 100 -10.70 1.30 3.05
N PHE A 101 -11.48 0.39 2.47
CA PHE A 101 -11.27 -1.04 2.67
C PHE A 101 -9.90 -1.49 2.13
N SER A 102 -9.50 -0.99 0.97
CA SER A 102 -8.18 -1.29 0.39
C SER A 102 -7.03 -0.81 1.28
N ILE A 103 -7.16 0.40 1.86
CA ILE A 103 -6.16 0.92 2.82
C ILE A 103 -6.10 0.04 4.07
N ILE A 104 -7.25 -0.32 4.64
CA ILE A 104 -7.31 -1.17 5.83
C ILE A 104 -6.66 -2.54 5.54
N ALA A 105 -6.96 -3.15 4.40
CA ALA A 105 -6.38 -4.42 3.99
C ALA A 105 -4.85 -4.33 3.87
N GLN A 106 -4.35 -3.28 3.20
CA GLN A 106 -2.91 -3.03 3.05
C GLN A 106 -2.23 -2.74 4.40
N ALA A 107 -2.90 -1.98 5.29
CA ALA A 107 -2.39 -1.68 6.62
C ALA A 107 -2.27 -2.95 7.47
N VAL A 108 -3.30 -3.79 7.49
CA VAL A 108 -3.29 -5.08 8.20
C VAL A 108 -2.14 -5.95 7.68
N CYS A 109 -1.97 -6.06 6.37
CA CYS A 109 -0.90 -6.82 5.75
C CYS A 109 0.49 -6.31 6.19
N THR A 110 0.72 -4.98 6.15
CA THR A 110 1.99 -4.36 6.53
C THR A 110 2.30 -4.52 8.02
N PHE A 111 1.31 -4.28 8.89
CA PHE A 111 1.51 -4.46 10.34
C PHE A 111 1.78 -5.91 10.72
N LEU A 112 1.07 -6.87 10.13
CA LEU A 112 1.31 -8.29 10.37
C LEU A 112 2.74 -8.68 9.95
N ALA A 113 3.19 -8.21 8.79
CA ALA A 113 4.54 -8.49 8.32
C ALA A 113 5.61 -7.99 9.30
N VAL A 114 5.45 -6.77 9.77
CA VAL A 114 6.40 -6.15 10.73
C VAL A 114 6.37 -6.87 12.08
N ILE A 115 5.19 -7.20 12.59
CA ILE A 115 5.07 -7.92 13.87
C ILE A 115 5.76 -9.29 13.77
N ILE A 116 5.53 -10.04 12.68
CA ILE A 116 6.16 -11.35 12.46
C ILE A 116 7.69 -11.21 12.36
N LEU A 117 8.18 -10.20 11.62
CA LEU A 117 9.62 -9.94 11.52
C LEU A 117 10.23 -9.64 12.90
N CYS A 118 9.66 -8.68 13.63
CA CYS A 118 10.20 -8.26 14.93
C CYS A 118 10.15 -9.39 15.96
N LEU A 119 9.04 -10.13 16.05
CA LEU A 119 8.92 -11.26 16.95
C LEU A 119 9.89 -12.38 16.56
N GLY A 120 10.00 -12.70 15.28
CA GLY A 120 10.91 -13.72 14.79
C GLY A 120 12.37 -13.39 15.10
N MET A 121 12.80 -12.17 14.86
CA MET A 121 14.19 -11.74 15.13
C MET A 121 14.48 -11.64 16.62
N ASN A 122 13.57 -11.13 17.44
CA ASN A 122 13.79 -11.00 18.88
C ASN A 122 13.82 -12.36 19.58
N VAL A 123 12.98 -13.31 19.16
CA VAL A 123 12.91 -14.65 19.78
C VAL A 123 14.03 -15.57 19.29
N LEU A 124 14.33 -15.57 18.00
CA LEU A 124 15.22 -16.55 17.38
C LEU A 124 16.68 -16.09 17.27
N ASN A 125 16.93 -14.78 17.17
CA ASN A 125 18.28 -14.25 16.95
C ASN A 125 18.79 -13.34 18.08
N SER A 126 18.02 -13.17 19.16
CA SER A 126 18.37 -12.29 20.30
C SER A 126 18.72 -10.84 19.90
N ASN A 127 18.37 -10.44 18.70
CA ASN A 127 18.45 -9.04 18.27
C ASN A 127 17.31 -8.26 18.92
N ASN A 128 17.64 -7.37 19.83
CA ASN A 128 16.65 -6.48 20.45
C ASN A 128 16.18 -5.42 19.45
N LEU A 129 15.33 -5.82 18.47
CA LEU A 129 14.72 -4.88 17.54
C LEU A 129 13.68 -4.00 18.27
N GLU A 130 13.77 -2.71 18.04
CA GLU A 130 12.82 -1.75 18.58
C GLU A 130 11.49 -1.80 17.81
N ILE A 131 10.54 -2.56 18.32
CA ILE A 131 9.22 -2.77 17.67
C ILE A 131 8.52 -1.44 17.37
N ALA A 132 8.61 -0.46 18.28
CA ALA A 132 8.00 0.86 18.10
C ALA A 132 8.52 1.59 16.86
N LEU A 133 9.83 1.48 16.57
CA LEU A 133 10.44 2.06 15.37
C LEU A 133 9.87 1.43 14.09
N PHE A 134 9.78 0.11 14.05
CA PHE A 134 9.24 -0.63 12.91
C PHE A 134 7.74 -0.34 12.69
N LEU A 135 6.96 -0.19 13.77
CA LEU A 135 5.56 0.18 13.67
C LEU A 135 5.38 1.62 13.15
N LYS A 136 6.21 2.57 13.59
CA LYS A 136 6.21 3.93 13.03
C LYS A 136 6.55 3.93 11.54
N ALA A 137 7.53 3.14 11.12
CA ALA A 137 7.90 3.01 9.71
C ALA A 137 6.75 2.42 8.87
N SER A 138 6.02 1.46 9.42
CA SER A 138 4.82 0.90 8.79
C SER A 138 3.75 1.96 8.57
N LEU A 139 3.46 2.77 9.60
CA LEU A 139 2.49 3.88 9.49
C LEU A 139 2.90 4.87 8.40
N PHE A 140 4.15 5.28 8.36
CA PHE A 140 4.65 6.21 7.37
C PHE A 140 4.59 5.62 5.96
N SER A 141 4.96 4.35 5.80
CA SER A 141 4.85 3.63 4.54
C SER A 141 3.38 3.55 4.06
N ILE A 142 2.42 3.30 4.96
CA ILE A 142 0.99 3.27 4.64
C ILE A 142 0.51 4.64 4.17
N ILE A 143 0.94 5.74 4.82
CA ILE A 143 0.62 7.10 4.37
C ILE A 143 1.17 7.34 2.97
N GLY A 144 2.40 6.92 2.69
CA GLY A 144 3.00 6.99 1.36
C GLY A 144 2.26 6.16 0.29
N THR A 145 1.51 5.15 0.71
CA THR A 145 0.76 4.27 -0.21
C THR A 145 -0.58 4.89 -0.66
N LEU A 146 -1.09 5.91 0.04
CA LEU A 146 -2.41 6.50 -0.26
C LEU A 146 -2.58 6.94 -1.72
N PRO A 147 -1.67 7.69 -2.35
CA PRO A 147 -1.83 8.11 -3.74
C PRO A 147 -1.77 6.92 -4.71
N ILE A 148 -0.92 5.92 -4.45
CA ILE A 148 -0.84 4.71 -5.27
C ILE A 148 -2.18 3.97 -5.22
N MET A 149 -2.76 3.83 -4.03
CA MET A 149 -4.05 3.17 -3.83
C MET A 149 -5.16 3.87 -4.61
N ALA A 150 -5.19 5.22 -4.60
CA ALA A 150 -6.16 6.00 -5.35
C ALA A 150 -6.02 5.82 -6.87
N ILE A 151 -4.77 5.81 -7.38
CA ILE A 151 -4.47 5.58 -8.80
C ILE A 151 -4.90 4.17 -9.21
N HIS A 152 -4.51 3.14 -8.45
CA HIS A 152 -4.82 1.75 -8.75
C HIS A 152 -6.32 1.47 -8.70
N LEU A 153 -7.06 2.14 -7.82
CA LEU A 153 -8.51 2.02 -7.77
C LEU A 153 -9.15 2.54 -9.08
N ILE A 154 -8.69 3.69 -9.59
CA ILE A 154 -9.14 4.22 -10.89
C ILE A 154 -8.81 3.23 -12.01
N ILE A 155 -7.56 2.74 -12.06
CA ILE A 155 -7.14 1.76 -13.08
C ILE A 155 -8.00 0.50 -13.01
N SER A 156 -8.30 0.01 -11.82
CA SER A 156 -9.12 -1.19 -11.62
C SER A 156 -10.56 -1.01 -12.14
N PHE A 157 -11.16 0.16 -11.91
CA PHE A 157 -12.50 0.46 -12.40
C PHE A 157 -12.57 0.63 -13.92
N ILE A 158 -11.54 1.23 -14.54
CA ILE A 158 -11.55 1.54 -15.98
C ILE A 158 -11.08 0.33 -16.81
N PHE A 159 -9.99 -0.29 -16.39
CA PHE A 159 -9.27 -1.30 -17.19
C PHE A 159 -9.31 -2.71 -16.58
N GLY A 160 -9.87 -2.84 -15.37
CA GLY A 160 -10.03 -4.13 -14.71
C GLY A 160 -8.79 -4.61 -13.95
N MET A 161 -8.89 -5.84 -13.42
CA MET A 161 -7.90 -6.46 -12.53
C MET A 161 -6.52 -6.59 -13.17
N GLY A 162 -6.46 -7.07 -14.42
CA GLY A 162 -5.18 -7.33 -15.10
C GLY A 162 -4.34 -6.06 -15.27
N ALA A 163 -4.98 -4.95 -15.62
CA ALA A 163 -4.32 -3.66 -15.76
C ALA A 163 -3.80 -3.12 -14.41
N SER A 164 -4.56 -3.31 -13.33
CA SER A 164 -4.11 -2.89 -12.00
C SER A 164 -2.91 -3.70 -11.52
N ILE A 165 -2.90 -5.01 -11.73
CA ILE A 165 -1.75 -5.87 -11.39
C ILE A 165 -0.54 -5.49 -12.26
N GLY A 166 -0.73 -5.31 -13.57
CA GLY A 166 0.33 -4.86 -14.48
C GLY A 166 0.94 -3.53 -14.07
N ALA A 167 0.09 -2.55 -13.72
CA ALA A 167 0.54 -1.26 -13.19
C ALA A 167 1.30 -1.41 -11.85
N GLY A 168 0.92 -2.37 -11.00
CA GLY A 168 1.64 -2.69 -9.76
C GLY A 168 3.03 -3.26 -10.02
N ILE A 169 3.17 -4.14 -11.02
CA ILE A 169 4.46 -4.70 -11.42
C ILE A 169 5.37 -3.60 -12.03
N CYS A 170 4.83 -2.75 -12.89
CA CYS A 170 5.57 -1.59 -13.40
C CYS A 170 5.94 -0.64 -12.25
N GLY A 171 5.01 -0.41 -11.32
CA GLY A 171 5.22 0.40 -10.14
C GLY A 171 6.33 -0.13 -9.23
N PHE A 172 6.47 -1.45 -9.09
CA PHE A 172 7.59 -2.07 -8.40
C PHE A 172 8.94 -1.69 -9.01
N LEU A 173 9.07 -1.79 -10.34
CA LEU A 173 10.31 -1.40 -11.03
C LEU A 173 10.64 0.07 -10.78
N VAL A 174 9.64 0.93 -10.95
CA VAL A 174 9.78 2.37 -10.72
C VAL A 174 10.13 2.69 -9.26
N ALA A 175 9.46 2.06 -8.30
CA ALA A 175 9.74 2.23 -6.86
C ALA A 175 11.15 1.78 -6.51
N THR A 176 11.63 0.68 -7.09
CA THR A 176 12.98 0.18 -6.86
C THR A 176 14.02 1.16 -7.42
N PHE A 177 13.91 1.56 -8.68
CA PHE A 177 14.90 2.45 -9.28
C PHE A 177 14.89 3.86 -8.65
N ILE A 178 13.72 4.43 -8.42
CA ILE A 178 13.59 5.82 -7.97
C ILE A 178 13.54 5.93 -6.44
N GLY A 179 12.96 4.94 -5.78
CA GLY A 179 12.86 4.95 -4.31
C GLY A 179 14.15 4.61 -3.59
N THR A 180 15.00 3.71 -4.16
CA THR A 180 16.16 3.16 -3.45
C THR A 180 17.50 3.63 -4.00
N THR A 181 17.56 4.27 -5.17
CA THR A 181 18.82 4.71 -5.80
C THR A 181 18.94 6.23 -5.88
N ALA A 182 20.17 6.72 -6.02
CA ALA A 182 20.47 8.14 -6.18
C ALA A 182 19.86 8.76 -7.45
N ILE A 183 19.51 7.94 -8.46
CA ILE A 183 18.83 8.41 -9.68
C ILE A 183 17.50 9.11 -9.33
N GLY A 184 16.85 8.65 -8.28
CA GLY A 184 15.56 9.18 -7.84
C GLY A 184 15.63 10.49 -7.07
N ASP A 185 16.79 10.98 -6.62
CA ASP A 185 16.87 12.09 -5.67
C ASP A 185 16.27 13.41 -6.18
N ASN A 186 16.24 13.63 -7.48
CA ASN A 186 15.66 14.83 -8.09
C ASN A 186 14.24 14.63 -8.65
N ILE A 187 13.81 13.38 -8.88
CA ILE A 187 12.56 13.09 -9.60
C ILE A 187 11.51 12.36 -8.75
N TRP A 188 11.86 11.90 -7.55
CA TRP A 188 10.96 11.13 -6.67
C TRP A 188 9.63 11.86 -6.39
N MET A 189 9.65 13.20 -6.33
CA MET A 189 8.47 14.03 -6.04
C MET A 189 7.33 13.82 -7.02
N PHE A 190 7.65 13.50 -8.27
CA PHE A 190 6.66 13.31 -9.34
C PHE A 190 6.14 11.88 -9.42
N ILE A 191 6.74 10.96 -8.66
CA ILE A 191 6.50 9.53 -8.81
C ILE A 191 5.94 8.94 -7.52
N PRO A 192 4.62 8.76 -7.42
CA PRO A 192 3.96 8.28 -6.21
C PRO A 192 4.46 6.93 -5.69
N TRP A 193 4.90 6.04 -6.59
CA TRP A 193 5.41 4.71 -6.21
C TRP A 193 6.69 4.76 -5.37
N SER A 194 7.44 5.86 -5.39
CA SER A 194 8.62 6.06 -4.54
C SER A 194 8.27 6.46 -3.09
N TYR A 195 7.06 6.98 -2.83
CA TYR A 195 6.70 7.54 -1.53
C TYR A 195 6.73 6.53 -0.39
N PRO A 196 6.16 5.30 -0.51
CA PRO A 196 6.23 4.31 0.57
C PRO A 196 7.67 3.98 0.96
N VAL A 197 8.59 3.93 -0.01
CA VAL A 197 10.01 3.62 0.20
C VAL A 197 10.67 4.74 1.00
N LYS A 198 10.56 5.98 0.54
CA LYS A 198 11.18 7.13 1.22
C LYS A 198 10.53 7.38 2.59
N MET A 199 9.21 7.26 2.71
CA MET A 199 8.51 7.44 3.99
C MET A 199 8.87 6.38 5.03
N SER A 200 9.07 5.13 4.63
CA SER A 200 9.46 4.08 5.55
C SER A 200 10.81 4.31 6.21
N MET A 201 11.71 5.09 5.61
CA MET A 201 13.03 5.38 6.15
C MET A 201 13.04 6.56 7.13
N ILE A 202 12.02 7.43 7.12
CA ILE A 202 11.95 8.63 7.96
C ILE A 202 12.09 8.32 9.46
N PRO A 203 11.37 7.35 10.07
CA PRO A 203 11.48 7.11 11.51
C PRO A 203 12.89 6.76 11.96
N TYR A 204 13.63 6.03 11.14
CA TYR A 204 15.02 5.70 11.44
C TYR A 204 15.93 6.93 11.37
N ILE A 205 15.76 7.79 10.37
CA ILE A 205 16.52 9.03 10.22
C ILE A 205 16.26 9.96 11.42
N LEU A 206 15.00 10.06 11.86
CA LEU A 206 14.62 10.86 13.03
C LEU A 206 15.26 10.34 14.32
N GLN A 207 15.55 9.05 14.42
CA GLN A 207 16.18 8.44 15.60
C GLN A 207 17.70 8.70 15.65
N MET A 208 18.35 9.00 14.53
CA MET A 208 19.80 9.24 14.47
C MET A 208 20.28 10.51 15.19
N ASN A 209 19.37 11.38 15.69
CA ASN A 209 19.66 12.59 16.49
C ASN A 209 20.74 13.53 15.93
N ASN A 210 21.01 13.49 14.63
CA ASN A 210 21.94 14.40 13.99
C ASN A 210 21.19 15.70 13.64
N THR A 211 21.32 16.73 14.49
CA THR A 211 20.56 17.99 14.39
C THR A 211 20.77 18.72 13.07
N GLU A 212 21.98 18.69 12.51
CA GLU A 212 22.28 19.34 11.23
C GLU A 212 21.60 18.61 10.04
N LEU A 213 21.70 17.31 10.03
CA LEU A 213 21.04 16.45 9.02
C LEU A 213 19.51 16.55 9.10
N LEU A 214 18.97 16.57 10.33
CA LEU A 214 17.53 16.72 10.55
C LEU A 214 16.99 18.07 10.04
N ALA A 215 17.71 19.15 10.26
CA ALA A 215 17.31 20.48 9.78
C ALA A 215 17.26 20.54 8.22
N GLN A 216 18.20 19.88 7.55
CA GLN A 216 18.24 19.82 6.09
C GLN A 216 17.13 18.95 5.51
N ILE A 217 16.81 17.84 6.16
CA ILE A 217 15.84 16.84 5.65
C ILE A 217 14.41 17.20 6.07
N GLN A 218 14.21 18.00 7.13
CA GLN A 218 12.87 18.34 7.65
C GLN A 218 11.93 18.94 6.58
N SER A 219 12.45 19.79 5.72
CA SER A 219 11.67 20.36 4.61
C SER A 219 11.23 19.30 3.61
N GLN A 220 12.10 18.35 3.32
CA GLN A 220 11.79 17.22 2.40
C GLN A 220 10.77 16.27 3.03
N ILE A 221 10.86 16.00 4.32
CA ILE A 221 9.89 15.18 5.06
C ILE A 221 8.50 15.81 4.99
N ASN A 222 8.39 17.10 5.32
CA ASN A 222 7.13 17.84 5.28
C ASN A 222 6.54 17.86 3.87
N LEU A 223 7.37 18.09 2.84
CA LEU A 223 6.97 18.08 1.45
C LEU A 223 6.43 16.71 1.03
N LEU A 224 7.06 15.63 1.45
CA LEU A 224 6.68 14.26 1.14
C LEU A 224 5.31 13.90 1.73
N PHE A 225 5.05 14.27 2.98
CA PHE A 225 3.72 14.12 3.60
C PHE A 225 2.66 14.95 2.87
N LEU A 226 2.96 16.20 2.57
CA LEU A 226 2.05 17.11 1.87
C LEU A 226 1.71 16.58 0.47
N LEU A 227 2.70 16.16 -0.31
CA LEU A 227 2.50 15.58 -1.63
C LEU A 227 1.67 14.29 -1.55
N SER A 228 1.94 13.41 -0.58
CA SER A 228 1.17 12.17 -0.41
C SER A 228 -0.32 12.46 -0.16
N ILE A 229 -0.63 13.41 0.71
CA ILE A 229 -2.01 13.78 1.03
C ILE A 229 -2.68 14.49 -0.16
N ILE A 230 -2.02 15.47 -0.78
CA ILE A 230 -2.58 16.23 -1.91
C ILE A 230 -2.84 15.31 -3.11
N LEU A 231 -1.86 14.50 -3.51
CA LEU A 231 -2.04 13.62 -4.66
C LEU A 231 -3.12 12.56 -4.40
N SER A 232 -3.17 12.00 -3.18
CA SER A 232 -4.24 11.07 -2.83
C SER A 232 -5.62 11.73 -2.93
N ALA A 233 -5.77 12.97 -2.43
CA ALA A 233 -7.01 13.71 -2.51
C ALA A 233 -7.41 14.02 -3.96
N ILE A 234 -6.45 14.46 -4.80
CA ILE A 234 -6.70 14.74 -6.22
C ILE A 234 -7.19 13.48 -6.94
N PHE A 235 -6.47 12.37 -6.83
CA PHE A 235 -6.85 11.13 -7.50
C PHE A 235 -8.17 10.56 -6.96
N LEU A 236 -8.45 10.69 -5.67
CA LEU A 236 -9.74 10.31 -5.11
C LEU A 236 -10.89 11.16 -5.66
N ILE A 237 -10.71 12.48 -5.72
CA ILE A 237 -11.74 13.38 -6.27
C ILE A 237 -11.99 13.03 -7.74
N VAL A 238 -10.94 12.87 -8.53
CA VAL A 238 -11.04 12.48 -9.95
C VAL A 238 -11.78 11.14 -10.08
N GLY A 239 -11.39 10.14 -9.29
CA GLY A 239 -12.05 8.82 -9.33
C GLY A 239 -13.52 8.86 -8.91
N VAL A 240 -13.85 9.62 -7.87
CA VAL A 240 -15.25 9.80 -7.42
C VAL A 240 -16.09 10.52 -8.47
N ILE A 241 -15.55 11.59 -9.08
CA ILE A 241 -16.27 12.33 -10.14
C ILE A 241 -16.49 11.43 -11.35
N TRP A 242 -15.44 10.74 -11.79
CA TRP A 242 -15.53 9.83 -12.92
C TRP A 242 -16.57 8.73 -12.67
N TYR A 243 -16.50 8.06 -11.51
CA TYR A 243 -17.45 6.98 -11.17
C TYR A 243 -18.88 7.47 -11.01
N ASN A 244 -19.09 8.70 -10.50
CA ASN A 244 -20.42 9.29 -10.36
C ASN A 244 -21.08 9.59 -11.72
N ASN A 245 -20.27 9.95 -12.73
CA ASN A 245 -20.71 10.30 -14.07
C ASN A 245 -20.68 9.11 -15.06
N CYS A 246 -20.25 7.94 -14.60
CA CYS A 246 -20.20 6.74 -15.43
C CYS A 246 -21.64 6.28 -15.73
N GLU A 247 -22.03 6.33 -16.99
CA GLU A 247 -23.29 5.77 -17.49
C GLU A 247 -23.15 4.26 -17.66
N ILE A 248 -24.24 3.52 -17.45
CA ILE A 248 -24.28 2.09 -17.69
C ILE A 248 -24.09 1.88 -19.18
N ARG A 249 -22.94 1.42 -19.59
CA ARG A 249 -22.80 0.82 -20.92
C ARG A 249 -23.56 -0.49 -20.88
N ASP A 250 -24.77 -0.44 -21.39
CA ASP A 250 -25.60 -1.64 -21.58
C ASP A 250 -24.91 -2.53 -22.61
N ASN A 251 -24.13 -3.50 -22.14
CA ASN A 251 -23.56 -4.57 -22.97
C ASN A 251 -24.68 -5.54 -23.40
N ARG A 252 -25.82 -4.99 -23.90
CA ARG A 252 -26.81 -5.73 -24.64
C ARG A 252 -26.54 -5.49 -26.12
N GLY A 253 -25.62 -6.21 -26.67
CA GLY A 253 -25.44 -6.19 -28.11
C GLY A 253 -23.98 -6.41 -28.49
N ASP A 254 -23.60 -7.65 -28.58
CA ASP A 254 -23.14 -8.37 -29.79
C ASP A 254 -22.74 -9.77 -29.41
#